data_168587d2524a276ba08f1c900a7b6830
#
_entry.id   168587d2524a276ba08f1c900a7b6830
#
_cell.length_a   1.000
_cell.length_b   1.000
_cell.length_c   1.000
_cell.angle_alpha   90.00
_cell.angle_beta   90.00
_cell.angle_gamma   90.00
#
_symmetry.space_group_name_H-M   'P 1'
#
loop_
_entity.id
_entity.type
_entity.pdbx_description
1 polymer ?
#
loop_
_entity_poly.entity_id
_entity_poly.type
_entity_poly.pdbx_seq_one_letter_code
_entity_poly.pdbx_strand_id
1 'polypeptide(L)'
;MKGIVLAGGSGTRLYPLTKVTSKQLLPIYDKPMIYYPLSTLMLAGIKDILIISTPEDTPRFESLLGDGSQFGISLSYCIQPSPDGLAQAFILGREFLGDEAGALILGDNIFYGNGFRKMLKAAVVNSEVNGRATVFGHYVSDPERFGIVEFDENGKVLSIEEKPERPRSNYAVTGLYFYPAGVAEKASLITPSERGELEITSLNQMYLAEGLIDVQTLGRGFAWLDTGTMNSLLQASNFVQMIQETQGISISAPEEIAYINGFIDKNKLLESAETYGKSPYGEHLRTVAEGKVRY
;
A
#
# COMPACT_ATOMS: atom_id res chain seq x y z
N MET A 1 4.29 10.61 10.99
CA MET A 1 4.22 10.11 9.56
C MET A 1 2.77 10.02 9.12
N LYS A 2 2.49 10.44 7.91
CA LYS A 2 1.19 10.32 7.26
C LYS A 2 1.24 9.34 6.09
N GLY A 3 0.10 8.73 5.76
CA GLY A 3 0.01 7.73 4.69
C GLY A 3 -0.78 8.24 3.50
N ILE A 4 -0.42 7.80 2.30
CA ILE A 4 -1.19 8.02 1.08
C ILE A 4 -1.51 6.66 0.46
N VAL A 5 -2.78 6.41 0.16
CA VAL A 5 -3.19 5.30 -0.71
C VAL A 5 -3.54 5.87 -2.07
N LEU A 6 -2.78 5.50 -3.09
CA LEU A 6 -3.08 5.92 -4.46
C LEU A 6 -4.02 4.91 -5.12
N ALA A 7 -5.29 5.27 -5.20
CA ALA A 7 -6.38 4.47 -5.73
C ALA A 7 -6.97 5.07 -7.03
N GLY A 8 -6.11 5.73 -7.82
CA GLY A 8 -6.44 6.30 -9.12
C GLY A 8 -6.26 5.31 -10.28
N GLY A 9 -6.40 5.85 -11.48
CA GLY A 9 -6.20 5.11 -12.74
C GLY A 9 -7.49 4.54 -13.35
N SER A 10 -7.49 4.42 -14.68
CA SER A 10 -8.69 4.03 -15.46
C SER A 10 -9.06 2.55 -15.38
N GLY A 11 -8.18 1.70 -14.86
CA GLY A 11 -8.43 0.25 -14.74
C GLY A 11 -8.75 -0.48 -16.05
N THR A 12 -8.41 0.09 -17.21
CA THR A 12 -8.81 -0.43 -18.54
C THR A 12 -8.38 -1.87 -18.83
N ARG A 13 -7.26 -2.30 -18.23
CA ARG A 13 -6.79 -3.69 -18.33
C ARG A 13 -7.74 -4.73 -17.70
N LEU A 14 -8.66 -4.26 -16.86
CA LEU A 14 -9.69 -5.07 -16.20
C LEU A 14 -11.11 -4.86 -16.79
N TYR A 15 -11.23 -4.25 -17.96
CA TYR A 15 -12.53 -4.16 -18.62
C TYR A 15 -13.05 -5.56 -18.98
N PRO A 16 -14.38 -5.83 -18.83
CA PRO A 16 -15.45 -4.87 -18.45
C PRO A 16 -15.67 -4.67 -16.94
N LEU A 17 -14.93 -5.32 -16.03
CA LEU A 17 -15.18 -5.26 -14.58
C LEU A 17 -15.12 -3.82 -14.02
N THR A 18 -14.23 -3.00 -14.58
CA THR A 18 -13.96 -1.63 -14.11
C THR A 18 -14.67 -0.55 -14.93
N LYS A 19 -15.68 -0.92 -15.74
CA LYS A 19 -16.44 0.07 -16.53
C LYS A 19 -17.26 1.07 -15.70
N VAL A 20 -17.68 0.65 -14.52
CA VAL A 20 -18.58 1.43 -13.65
C VAL A 20 -18.08 1.51 -12.21
N THR A 21 -16.85 1.07 -11.94
CA THR A 21 -16.27 1.07 -10.61
C THR A 21 -14.75 1.10 -10.66
N SER A 22 -14.13 1.68 -9.64
CA SER A 22 -12.68 1.59 -9.46
C SER A 22 -12.21 0.14 -9.30
N LYS A 23 -11.02 -0.16 -9.81
CA LYS A 23 -10.37 -1.44 -9.60
C LYS A 23 -10.24 -1.79 -8.11
N GLN A 24 -9.91 -0.81 -7.29
CA GLN A 24 -9.66 -0.97 -5.86
C GLN A 24 -10.95 -1.22 -5.04
N LEU A 25 -12.12 -1.10 -5.67
CA LEU A 25 -13.41 -1.49 -5.09
C LEU A 25 -13.83 -2.91 -5.49
N LEU A 26 -13.13 -3.56 -6.43
CA LEU A 26 -13.38 -4.96 -6.76
C LEU A 26 -13.03 -5.86 -5.56
N PRO A 27 -13.77 -6.96 -5.37
CA PRO A 27 -13.48 -7.89 -4.29
C PRO A 27 -12.19 -8.67 -4.54
N ILE A 28 -11.41 -8.84 -3.51
CA ILE A 28 -10.35 -9.84 -3.40
C ILE A 28 -10.80 -10.82 -2.33
N TYR A 29 -11.35 -11.96 -2.75
CA TYR A 29 -11.97 -12.99 -1.94
C TYR A 29 -13.14 -12.43 -1.10
N ASP A 30 -12.91 -12.01 0.14
CA ASP A 30 -13.92 -11.71 1.16
C ASP A 30 -14.15 -10.20 1.42
N LYS A 31 -13.33 -9.32 0.83
CA LYS A 31 -13.40 -7.87 1.06
C LYS A 31 -12.92 -7.03 -0.14
N PRO A 32 -13.27 -5.73 -0.22
CA PRO A 32 -12.77 -4.85 -1.26
C PRO A 32 -11.24 -4.74 -1.25
N MET A 33 -10.65 -4.66 -2.44
CA MET A 33 -9.19 -4.58 -2.61
C MET A 33 -8.54 -3.46 -1.79
N ILE A 34 -9.19 -2.30 -1.66
CA ILE A 34 -8.65 -1.14 -0.92
C ILE A 34 -8.36 -1.45 0.56
N TYR A 35 -8.99 -2.47 1.15
CA TYR A 35 -8.76 -2.86 2.54
C TYR A 35 -7.33 -3.37 2.76
N TYR A 36 -6.69 -3.98 1.76
CA TYR A 36 -5.34 -4.52 1.87
C TYR A 36 -4.27 -3.43 1.99
N PRO A 37 -4.17 -2.43 1.07
CA PRO A 37 -3.23 -1.33 1.24
C PRO A 37 -3.53 -0.47 2.46
N LEU A 38 -4.81 -0.21 2.79
CA LEU A 38 -5.19 0.50 4.01
C LEU A 38 -4.65 -0.23 5.25
N SER A 39 -4.87 -1.54 5.33
CA SER A 39 -4.36 -2.40 6.40
C SER A 39 -2.84 -2.36 6.51
N THR A 40 -2.13 -2.28 5.39
CA THR A 40 -0.66 -2.21 5.37
C THR A 40 -0.16 -0.93 6.04
N LEU A 41 -0.75 0.23 5.74
CA LEU A 41 -0.42 1.49 6.41
C LEU A 41 -0.78 1.46 7.90
N MET A 42 -1.92 0.88 8.25
CA MET A 42 -2.32 0.71 9.64
C MET A 42 -1.36 -0.21 10.41
N LEU A 43 -0.88 -1.31 9.80
CA LEU A 43 0.15 -2.19 10.38
C LEU A 43 1.46 -1.45 10.66
N ALA A 44 1.83 -0.48 9.83
CA ALA A 44 2.97 0.41 10.06
C ALA A 44 2.77 1.32 11.28
N GLY A 45 1.54 1.49 11.75
CA GLY A 45 1.16 2.38 12.85
C GLY A 45 0.66 3.75 12.38
N ILE A 46 0.43 3.92 11.09
CA ILE A 46 -0.03 5.18 10.48
C ILE A 46 -1.53 5.33 10.70
N LYS A 47 -1.95 6.51 11.20
CA LYS A 47 -3.36 6.82 11.50
C LYS A 47 -3.96 7.87 10.57
N ASP A 48 -3.18 8.84 10.13
CA ASP A 48 -3.63 9.88 9.21
C ASP A 48 -3.35 9.43 7.80
N ILE A 49 -4.41 9.15 7.01
CA ILE A 49 -4.29 8.54 5.70
C ILE A 49 -5.12 9.32 4.67
N LEU A 50 -4.49 9.68 3.56
CA LEU A 50 -5.11 10.31 2.41
C LEU A 50 -5.39 9.25 1.33
N ILE A 51 -6.64 9.17 0.90
CA ILE A 51 -7.05 8.37 -0.27
C ILE A 51 -7.06 9.28 -1.48
N ILE A 52 -6.23 9.00 -2.47
CA ILE A 52 -6.22 9.75 -3.74
C ILE A 52 -6.88 8.89 -4.81
N SER A 53 -7.95 9.40 -5.43
CA SER A 53 -8.70 8.67 -6.44
C SER A 53 -9.24 9.58 -7.55
N THR A 54 -9.91 8.99 -8.54
CA THR A 54 -10.55 9.74 -9.64
C THR A 54 -11.77 10.53 -9.14
N PRO A 55 -12.21 11.57 -9.88
CA PRO A 55 -13.43 12.30 -9.52
C PRO A 55 -14.68 11.40 -9.40
N GLU A 56 -14.77 10.36 -10.26
CA GLU A 56 -15.92 9.45 -10.32
C GLU A 56 -15.92 8.45 -9.15
N ASP A 57 -14.76 8.05 -8.67
CA ASP A 57 -14.65 6.97 -7.67
C ASP A 57 -14.45 7.49 -6.24
N THR A 58 -13.97 8.72 -6.06
CA THR A 58 -13.79 9.32 -4.72
C THR A 58 -15.05 9.23 -3.85
N PRO A 59 -16.27 9.57 -4.33
CA PRO A 59 -17.48 9.44 -3.52
C PRO A 59 -17.81 8.00 -3.09
N ARG A 60 -17.36 7.01 -3.87
CA ARG A 60 -17.56 5.59 -3.54
C ARG A 60 -16.61 5.15 -2.42
N PHE A 61 -15.36 5.63 -2.44
CA PHE A 61 -14.43 5.41 -1.34
C PHE A 61 -14.90 6.09 -0.06
N GLU A 62 -15.39 7.33 -0.13
CA GLU A 62 -16.00 8.03 1.00
C GLU A 62 -17.20 7.26 1.57
N SER A 63 -18.07 6.73 0.70
CA SER A 63 -19.21 5.90 1.12
C SER A 63 -18.80 4.60 1.79
N LEU A 64 -17.71 3.95 1.31
CA LEU A 64 -17.21 2.68 1.85
C LEU A 64 -16.46 2.84 3.17
N LEU A 65 -15.58 3.84 3.24
CA LEU A 65 -14.57 3.97 4.29
C LEU A 65 -14.89 5.07 5.31
N GLY A 66 -15.85 5.98 5.00
CA GLY A 66 -16.21 7.10 5.85
C GLY A 66 -15.02 7.99 6.20
N ASP A 67 -15.00 8.51 7.42
CA ASP A 67 -13.90 9.31 7.97
C ASP A 67 -12.80 8.47 8.64
N GLY A 68 -12.93 7.14 8.66
CA GLY A 68 -11.98 6.22 9.27
C GLY A 68 -12.17 6.01 10.79
N SER A 69 -13.12 6.69 11.42
CA SER A 69 -13.34 6.61 12.87
C SER A 69 -13.70 5.19 13.35
N GLN A 70 -14.33 4.36 12.50
CA GLN A 70 -14.61 2.94 12.77
C GLN A 70 -13.34 2.11 12.94
N PHE A 71 -12.23 2.54 12.35
CA PHE A 71 -10.90 1.93 12.46
C PHE A 71 -9.98 2.68 13.45
N GLY A 72 -10.46 3.74 14.10
CA GLY A 72 -9.64 4.58 14.97
C GLY A 72 -8.50 5.33 14.25
N ILE A 73 -8.71 5.64 12.96
CA ILE A 73 -7.83 6.41 12.09
C ILE A 73 -8.58 7.63 11.55
N SER A 74 -7.88 8.52 10.87
CA SER A 74 -8.43 9.68 10.18
C SER A 74 -8.22 9.52 8.68
N LEU A 75 -9.30 9.48 7.91
CA LEU A 75 -9.26 9.42 6.46
C LEU A 75 -9.61 10.77 5.86
N SER A 76 -8.79 11.19 4.91
CA SER A 76 -9.03 12.33 4.03
C SER A 76 -9.06 11.86 2.59
N TYR A 77 -9.66 12.64 1.70
CA TYR A 77 -9.83 12.27 0.30
C TYR A 77 -9.34 13.40 -0.60
N CYS A 78 -8.68 13.02 -1.70
CA CYS A 78 -8.19 13.96 -2.69
C CYS A 78 -8.49 13.43 -4.10
N ILE A 79 -8.90 14.33 -4.99
CA ILE A 79 -9.18 14.00 -6.38
C ILE A 79 -7.89 14.10 -7.18
N GLN A 80 -7.56 13.03 -7.93
CA GLN A 80 -6.54 13.01 -8.96
C GLN A 80 -7.23 13.30 -10.32
N PRO A 81 -7.04 14.49 -10.91
CA PRO A 81 -7.74 14.86 -12.14
C PRO A 81 -7.29 14.04 -13.36
N SER A 82 -6.00 13.67 -13.39
CA SER A 82 -5.36 12.88 -14.44
C SER A 82 -4.27 11.98 -13.83
N PRO A 83 -4.04 10.77 -14.36
CA PRO A 83 -3.05 9.84 -13.84
C PRO A 83 -1.64 10.17 -14.39
N ASP A 84 -1.05 11.27 -13.93
CA ASP A 84 0.22 11.81 -14.45
C ASP A 84 1.45 11.14 -13.83
N GLY A 85 1.30 9.99 -13.20
CA GLY A 85 2.37 9.20 -12.60
C GLY A 85 2.28 9.07 -11.07
N LEU A 86 3.07 8.14 -10.51
CA LEU A 86 2.96 7.80 -9.08
C LEU A 86 3.48 8.91 -8.16
N ALA A 87 4.52 9.65 -8.57
CA ALA A 87 5.07 10.73 -7.76
C ALA A 87 4.11 11.92 -7.63
N GLN A 88 3.12 12.07 -8.54
CA GLN A 88 2.05 13.06 -8.43
C GLN A 88 1.30 12.97 -7.10
N ALA A 89 1.20 11.77 -6.51
CA ALA A 89 0.52 11.57 -5.23
C ALA A 89 1.09 12.44 -4.11
N PHE A 90 2.40 12.66 -4.07
CA PHE A 90 3.04 13.54 -3.09
C PHE A 90 2.78 15.02 -3.38
N ILE A 91 2.65 15.41 -4.65
CA ILE A 91 2.33 16.78 -5.04
C ILE A 91 0.89 17.12 -4.64
N LEU A 92 -0.06 16.23 -4.93
CA LEU A 92 -1.46 16.36 -4.53
C LEU A 92 -1.64 16.32 -3.00
N GLY A 93 -0.85 15.48 -2.34
CA GLY A 93 -0.88 15.31 -0.88
C GLY A 93 -0.05 16.34 -0.10
N ARG A 94 0.53 17.38 -0.73
CA ARG A 94 1.44 18.33 -0.08
C ARG A 94 0.85 18.96 1.17
N GLU A 95 -0.35 19.54 1.09
CA GLU A 95 -1.01 20.20 2.23
C GLU A 95 -1.34 19.20 3.34
N PHE A 96 -1.76 17.98 2.96
CA PHE A 96 -2.03 16.91 3.90
C PHE A 96 -0.75 16.48 4.63
N LEU A 97 0.34 16.28 3.93
CA LEU A 97 1.62 15.86 4.52
C LEU A 97 2.22 16.94 5.43
N GLY A 98 2.17 18.21 5.01
CA GLY A 98 2.85 19.29 5.73
C GLY A 98 4.35 18.97 5.90
N ASP A 99 4.87 19.17 7.11
CA ASP A 99 6.28 18.94 7.45
C ASP A 99 6.55 17.49 7.94
N GLU A 100 5.63 16.55 7.70
CA GLU A 100 5.78 15.18 8.17
C GLU A 100 6.37 14.25 7.10
N ALA A 101 6.97 13.16 7.56
CA ALA A 101 7.36 12.03 6.71
C ALA A 101 6.11 11.40 6.06
N GLY A 102 6.25 10.91 4.83
CA GLY A 102 5.15 10.37 4.04
C GLY A 102 5.37 8.91 3.63
N ALA A 103 4.35 8.07 3.79
CA ALA A 103 4.29 6.75 3.18
C ALA A 103 3.32 6.76 2.00
N LEU A 104 3.68 6.08 0.91
CA LEU A 104 2.81 5.85 -0.25
C LEU A 104 2.62 4.36 -0.47
N ILE A 105 1.38 3.93 -0.64
CA ILE A 105 1.06 2.58 -1.09
C ILE A 105 0.13 2.63 -2.29
N LEU A 106 0.37 1.75 -3.27
CA LEU A 106 -0.52 1.60 -4.41
C LEU A 106 -1.76 0.80 -4.00
N GLY A 107 -2.93 1.31 -4.37
CA GLY A 107 -4.23 0.78 -3.96
C GLY A 107 -4.56 -0.62 -4.48
N ASP A 108 -3.74 -1.17 -5.37
CA ASP A 108 -3.88 -2.49 -5.96
C ASP A 108 -2.78 -3.48 -5.54
N ASN A 109 -1.96 -3.11 -4.56
CA ASN A 109 -0.89 -3.95 -4.05
C ASN A 109 -1.31 -4.65 -2.75
N ILE A 110 -1.10 -5.96 -2.71
CA ILE A 110 -1.37 -6.82 -1.56
C ILE A 110 -0.05 -7.40 -1.07
N PHE A 111 0.18 -7.29 0.23
CA PHE A 111 1.36 -7.83 0.89
C PHE A 111 0.96 -8.85 1.95
N TYR A 112 1.66 -9.97 1.98
CA TYR A 112 1.52 -10.97 3.04
C TYR A 112 2.85 -11.63 3.33
N GLY A 113 3.20 -11.75 4.61
CA GLY A 113 4.43 -12.43 5.03
C GLY A 113 4.72 -12.25 6.51
N ASN A 114 5.42 -13.22 7.06
CA ASN A 114 5.81 -13.20 8.47
C ASN A 114 6.83 -12.07 8.74
N GLY A 115 6.66 -11.37 9.85
CA GLY A 115 7.55 -10.28 10.24
C GLY A 115 7.31 -8.95 9.51
N PHE A 116 6.31 -8.87 8.63
CA PHE A 116 6.05 -7.67 7.83
C PHE A 116 5.82 -6.42 8.70
N ARG A 117 5.06 -6.55 9.80
CA ARG A 117 4.85 -5.45 10.76
C ARG A 117 6.17 -4.87 11.30
N LYS A 118 7.17 -5.72 11.57
CA LYS A 118 8.50 -5.27 12.04
C LYS A 118 9.23 -4.49 10.95
N MET A 119 9.17 -4.96 9.70
CA MET A 119 9.77 -4.28 8.55
C MET A 119 9.14 -2.91 8.31
N LEU A 120 7.81 -2.82 8.36
CA LEU A 120 7.08 -1.57 8.21
C LEU A 120 7.46 -0.54 9.30
N LYS A 121 7.50 -0.98 10.56
CA LYS A 121 7.94 -0.11 11.68
C LYS A 121 9.39 0.36 11.53
N ALA A 122 10.27 -0.49 11.03
CA ALA A 122 11.65 -0.11 10.76
C ALA A 122 11.72 0.94 9.64
N ALA A 123 10.90 0.84 8.59
CA ALA A 123 10.80 1.82 7.53
C ALA A 123 10.27 3.18 8.04
N VAL A 124 9.26 3.18 8.93
CA VAL A 124 8.78 4.39 9.60
C VAL A 124 9.90 5.08 10.37
N VAL A 125 10.61 4.35 11.23
CA VAL A 125 11.74 4.89 12.01
C VAL A 125 12.84 5.41 11.08
N ASN A 126 13.14 4.70 10.00
CA ASN A 126 14.16 5.10 9.05
C ASN A 126 13.83 6.45 8.40
N SER A 127 12.57 6.67 8.06
CA SER A 127 12.14 7.93 7.44
C SER A 127 12.00 9.08 8.44
N GLU A 128 11.40 8.83 9.62
CA GLU A 128 11.15 9.90 10.61
C GLU A 128 12.40 10.30 11.40
N VAL A 129 13.26 9.33 11.73
CA VAL A 129 14.41 9.56 12.63
C VAL A 129 15.71 9.71 11.85
N ASN A 130 15.94 8.83 10.86
CA ASN A 130 17.21 8.82 10.12
C ASN A 130 17.17 9.72 8.86
N GLY A 131 16.00 10.25 8.48
CA GLY A 131 15.86 11.10 7.30
C GLY A 131 16.11 10.39 5.97
N ARG A 132 15.85 9.06 5.91
CA ARG A 132 16.15 8.23 4.75
C ARG A 132 14.89 7.63 4.16
N ALA A 133 14.83 7.51 2.84
CA ALA A 133 13.79 6.78 2.15
C ALA A 133 13.97 5.26 2.32
N THR A 134 12.85 4.53 2.32
CA THR A 134 12.86 3.05 2.29
C THR A 134 11.93 2.55 1.21
N VAL A 135 12.46 1.68 0.33
CA VAL A 135 11.70 0.92 -0.66
C VAL A 135 11.75 -0.57 -0.35
N PHE A 136 10.78 -1.33 -0.85
CA PHE A 136 10.73 -2.78 -0.66
C PHE A 136 11.01 -3.49 -1.98
N GLY A 137 12.03 -4.35 -1.98
CA GLY A 137 12.42 -5.16 -3.12
C GLY A 137 11.86 -6.57 -3.04
N HIS A 138 11.19 -7.04 -4.08
CA HIS A 138 10.69 -8.41 -4.19
C HIS A 138 11.26 -9.10 -5.42
N TYR A 139 11.73 -10.36 -5.27
CA TYR A 139 12.26 -11.13 -6.38
C TYR A 139 11.15 -11.50 -7.38
N VAL A 140 11.36 -11.20 -8.66
CA VAL A 140 10.43 -11.50 -9.76
C VAL A 140 11.14 -12.24 -10.89
N SER A 141 10.38 -12.99 -11.70
CA SER A 141 10.89 -13.72 -12.86
C SER A 141 10.88 -12.89 -14.16
N ASP A 142 10.13 -11.78 -14.17
CA ASP A 142 9.91 -10.90 -15.32
C ASP A 142 10.23 -9.43 -14.97
N PRO A 143 11.51 -9.15 -14.60
CA PRO A 143 11.93 -7.86 -14.03
C PRO A 143 11.74 -6.66 -14.98
N GLU A 144 11.75 -6.86 -16.30
CA GLU A 144 11.58 -5.81 -17.30
C GLU A 144 10.23 -5.07 -17.23
N ARG A 145 9.28 -5.59 -16.44
CA ARG A 145 7.95 -4.97 -16.26
C ARG A 145 7.89 -3.93 -15.15
N PHE A 146 8.90 -3.87 -14.29
CA PHE A 146 8.89 -3.12 -13.04
C PHE A 146 10.05 -2.14 -12.93
N GLY A 147 9.96 -1.22 -11.98
CA GLY A 147 11.14 -0.53 -11.47
C GLY A 147 12.05 -1.53 -10.78
N ILE A 148 13.33 -1.59 -11.14
CA ILE A 148 14.29 -2.57 -10.63
C ILE A 148 15.31 -1.90 -9.75
N VAL A 149 15.56 -2.48 -8.57
CA VAL A 149 16.61 -2.07 -7.64
C VAL A 149 17.76 -3.05 -7.68
N GLU A 150 18.98 -2.53 -7.86
CA GLU A 150 20.24 -3.23 -7.69
C GLU A 150 20.86 -2.81 -6.36
N PHE A 151 21.39 -3.77 -5.60
CA PHE A 151 22.07 -3.53 -4.33
C PHE A 151 23.22 -4.51 -4.14
N ASP A 152 24.20 -4.13 -3.35
CA ASP A 152 25.36 -4.97 -3.02
C ASP A 152 25.04 -6.00 -1.92
N GLU A 153 26.01 -6.84 -1.58
CA GLU A 153 25.93 -7.87 -0.52
C GLU A 153 25.68 -7.30 0.89
N ASN A 154 25.92 -6.01 1.09
CA ASN A 154 25.62 -5.31 2.35
C ASN A 154 24.23 -4.66 2.33
N GLY A 155 23.47 -4.77 1.22
CA GLY A 155 22.17 -4.16 1.04
C GLY A 155 22.19 -2.68 0.65
N LYS A 156 23.37 -2.14 0.28
CA LYS A 156 23.49 -0.76 -0.22
C LYS A 156 22.94 -0.69 -1.64
N VAL A 157 22.00 0.23 -1.88
CA VAL A 157 21.42 0.46 -3.19
C VAL A 157 22.49 1.03 -4.14
N LEU A 158 22.64 0.40 -5.30
CA LEU A 158 23.59 0.79 -6.36
C LEU A 158 22.91 1.51 -7.51
N SER A 159 21.76 0.99 -7.95
CA SER A 159 20.96 1.60 -9.01
C SER A 159 19.46 1.33 -8.82
N ILE A 160 18.63 2.22 -9.37
CA ILE A 160 17.18 2.01 -9.52
C ILE A 160 16.81 2.45 -10.93
N GLU A 161 16.21 1.55 -11.71
CA GLU A 161 15.88 1.79 -13.13
C GLU A 161 14.42 1.44 -13.40
N GLU A 162 13.69 2.30 -14.12
CA GLU A 162 12.29 2.05 -14.50
C GLU A 162 12.24 1.19 -15.75
N LYS A 163 11.64 0.00 -15.62
CA LYS A 163 11.38 -0.95 -16.73
C LYS A 163 12.57 -1.11 -17.69
N PRO A 164 13.75 -1.47 -17.18
CA PRO A 164 14.95 -1.56 -18.00
C PRO A 164 14.83 -2.67 -19.03
N GLU A 165 15.30 -2.43 -20.26
CA GLU A 165 15.38 -3.49 -21.29
C GLU A 165 16.35 -4.62 -20.90
N ARG A 166 17.36 -4.29 -20.10
CA ARG A 166 18.37 -5.23 -19.60
C ARG A 166 18.52 -5.06 -18.08
N PRO A 167 17.64 -5.70 -17.29
CA PRO A 167 17.66 -5.59 -15.83
C PRO A 167 18.97 -6.05 -15.24
N ARG A 168 19.52 -5.30 -14.28
CA ARG A 168 20.76 -5.67 -13.55
C ARG A 168 20.48 -6.56 -12.34
N SER A 169 19.23 -6.65 -11.92
CA SER A 169 18.79 -7.54 -10.86
C SER A 169 17.36 -8.03 -11.14
N ASN A 170 16.91 -9.03 -10.36
CA ASN A 170 15.54 -9.51 -10.39
C ASN A 170 14.69 -8.95 -9.24
N TYR A 171 15.15 -7.91 -8.54
CA TYR A 171 14.39 -7.34 -7.46
C TYR A 171 13.57 -6.13 -7.95
N ALA A 172 12.27 -6.36 -8.08
CA ALA A 172 11.31 -5.31 -8.39
C ALA A 172 11.06 -4.44 -7.15
N VAL A 173 11.04 -3.13 -7.34
CA VAL A 173 10.55 -2.18 -6.33
C VAL A 173 9.03 -2.31 -6.28
N THR A 174 8.52 -2.71 -5.11
CA THR A 174 7.07 -2.88 -4.91
C THR A 174 6.34 -1.54 -4.80
N GLY A 175 5.00 -1.57 -4.83
CA GLY A 175 4.19 -0.36 -4.69
C GLY A 175 4.04 0.14 -3.25
N LEU A 176 5.11 0.10 -2.45
CA LEU A 176 5.14 0.56 -1.06
C LEU A 176 6.43 1.35 -0.78
N TYR A 177 6.28 2.59 -0.38
CA TYR A 177 7.35 3.56 -0.25
C TYR A 177 7.23 4.34 1.03
N PHE A 178 8.37 4.62 1.70
CA PHE A 178 8.47 5.47 2.87
C PHE A 178 9.51 6.56 2.62
N TYR A 179 9.15 7.80 2.84
CA TYR A 179 10.04 8.94 2.61
C TYR A 179 10.08 9.87 3.81
N PRO A 180 11.22 10.52 4.08
CA PRO A 180 11.32 11.56 5.10
C PRO A 180 10.50 12.79 4.73
N ALA A 181 10.37 13.72 5.68
CA ALA A 181 9.76 15.03 5.46
C ALA A 181 10.39 15.75 4.25
N GLY A 182 9.61 16.59 3.55
CA GLY A 182 10.05 17.28 2.35
C GLY A 182 9.91 16.48 1.05
N VAL A 183 9.25 15.30 1.10
CA VAL A 183 9.05 14.47 -0.09
C VAL A 183 8.19 15.16 -1.15
N ALA A 184 7.20 15.97 -0.77
CA ALA A 184 6.32 16.69 -1.69
C ALA A 184 7.08 17.76 -2.50
N GLU A 185 8.01 18.48 -1.85
CA GLU A 185 8.91 19.45 -2.48
C GLU A 185 9.81 18.75 -3.49
N LYS A 186 10.41 17.62 -3.07
CA LYS A 186 11.30 16.83 -3.92
C LYS A 186 10.54 16.24 -5.12
N ALA A 187 9.33 15.73 -4.93
CA ALA A 187 8.46 15.23 -6.00
C ALA A 187 8.11 16.33 -7.03
N SER A 188 7.98 17.58 -6.58
CA SER A 188 7.69 18.72 -7.47
C SER A 188 8.85 19.11 -8.39
N LEU A 189 10.05 18.61 -8.17
CA LEU A 189 11.23 18.84 -9.01
C LEU A 189 11.37 17.79 -10.13
N ILE A 190 10.54 16.74 -10.11
CA ILE A 190 10.57 15.69 -11.12
C ILE A 190 10.00 16.21 -12.44
N THR A 191 10.68 15.92 -13.52
CA THR A 191 10.16 16.15 -14.88
C THR A 191 9.50 14.88 -15.41
N PRO A 192 8.42 15.00 -16.21
CA PRO A 192 7.81 13.85 -16.82
C PRO A 192 8.79 13.03 -17.66
N SER A 193 8.67 11.71 -17.61
CA SER A 193 9.42 10.77 -18.44
C SER A 193 9.01 10.86 -19.91
N GLU A 194 9.67 10.11 -20.80
CA GLU A 194 9.25 9.96 -22.21
C GLU A 194 7.81 9.45 -22.36
N ARG A 195 7.27 8.78 -21.33
CA ARG A 195 5.88 8.34 -21.26
C ARG A 195 4.90 9.44 -20.80
N GLY A 196 5.41 10.62 -20.44
CA GLY A 196 4.62 11.73 -19.90
C GLY A 196 4.26 11.55 -18.43
N GLU A 197 4.88 10.61 -17.69
CA GLU A 197 4.56 10.30 -16.31
C GLU A 197 5.61 10.85 -15.33
N LEU A 198 5.15 11.35 -14.18
CA LEU A 198 6.00 11.68 -13.03
C LEU A 198 6.35 10.37 -12.29
N GLU A 199 7.46 9.76 -12.70
CA GLU A 199 7.86 8.45 -12.25
C GLU A 199 8.33 8.46 -10.80
N ILE A 200 7.84 7.49 -10.01
CA ILE A 200 8.33 7.29 -8.65
C ILE A 200 9.81 6.86 -8.65
N THR A 201 10.25 6.20 -9.71
CA THR A 201 11.64 5.82 -9.91
C THR A 201 12.55 7.05 -9.98
N SER A 202 12.12 8.13 -10.62
CA SER A 202 12.87 9.40 -10.64
C SER A 202 13.02 10.01 -9.24
N LEU A 203 11.95 9.94 -8.41
CA LEU A 203 12.02 10.33 -7.00
C LEU A 203 13.02 9.48 -6.22
N ASN A 204 12.98 8.16 -6.39
CA ASN A 204 13.92 7.24 -5.76
C ASN A 204 15.38 7.52 -6.18
N GLN A 205 15.62 7.86 -7.46
CA GLN A 205 16.94 8.22 -7.97
C GLN A 205 17.48 9.50 -7.34
N MET A 206 16.62 10.49 -7.03
CA MET A 206 17.04 11.69 -6.30
C MET A 206 17.56 11.35 -4.90
N TYR A 207 16.83 10.49 -4.16
CA TYR A 207 17.27 10.00 -2.85
C TYR A 207 18.53 9.13 -2.96
N LEU A 208 18.67 8.34 -4.02
CA LEU A 208 19.87 7.54 -4.28
C LEU A 208 21.10 8.41 -4.51
N ALA A 209 20.98 9.46 -5.33
CA ALA A 209 22.07 10.40 -5.59
C ALA A 209 22.58 11.10 -4.33
N GLU A 210 21.70 11.31 -3.35
CA GLU A 210 22.05 11.87 -2.04
C GLU A 210 22.56 10.80 -1.05
N GLY A 211 22.52 9.52 -1.43
CA GLY A 211 22.84 8.42 -0.53
C GLY A 211 21.82 8.18 0.59
N LEU A 212 20.57 8.64 0.40
CA LEU A 212 19.51 8.66 1.40
C LEU A 212 18.37 7.67 1.09
N ILE A 213 18.65 6.55 0.44
CA ILE A 213 17.67 5.49 0.17
C ILE A 213 18.21 4.12 0.61
N ASP A 214 17.32 3.34 1.23
CA ASP A 214 17.59 1.97 1.64
C ASP A 214 16.55 1.03 1.01
N VAL A 215 16.95 -0.24 0.78
CA VAL A 215 16.05 -1.29 0.33
C VAL A 215 15.86 -2.33 1.44
N GLN A 216 14.61 -2.70 1.70
CA GLN A 216 14.26 -3.88 2.48
C GLN A 216 13.78 -4.99 1.54
N THR A 217 14.46 -6.13 1.54
CA THR A 217 14.10 -7.26 0.67
C THR A 217 13.00 -8.10 1.31
N LEU A 218 11.93 -8.33 0.58
CA LEU A 218 10.88 -9.28 0.93
C LEU A 218 11.40 -10.68 0.58
N GLY A 219 11.79 -11.43 1.60
CA GLY A 219 12.42 -12.74 1.46
C GLY A 219 11.42 -13.88 1.17
N ARG A 220 11.91 -15.12 1.24
CA ARG A 220 11.06 -16.31 1.07
C ARG A 220 9.93 -16.32 2.09
N GLY A 221 8.72 -16.67 1.65
CA GLY A 221 7.52 -16.67 2.47
C GLY A 221 6.74 -15.34 2.43
N PHE A 222 7.26 -14.32 1.73
CA PHE A 222 6.48 -13.14 1.38
C PHE A 222 5.75 -13.35 0.06
N ALA A 223 4.54 -12.85 -0.01
CA ALA A 223 3.80 -12.64 -1.23
C ALA A 223 3.61 -11.13 -1.44
N TRP A 224 3.92 -10.68 -2.64
CA TRP A 224 3.55 -9.39 -3.18
C TRP A 224 2.73 -9.63 -4.44
N LEU A 225 1.49 -9.15 -4.45
CA LEU A 225 0.55 -9.38 -5.52
C LEU A 225 0.14 -8.02 -6.11
N ASP A 226 0.48 -7.83 -7.39
CA ASP A 226 0.00 -6.72 -8.22
C ASP A 226 -1.24 -7.19 -8.99
N THR A 227 -2.40 -6.64 -8.66
CA THR A 227 -3.70 -7.07 -9.22
C THR A 227 -4.06 -6.34 -10.51
N GLY A 228 -3.07 -6.03 -11.34
CA GLY A 228 -3.21 -5.22 -12.56
C GLY A 228 -3.85 -5.91 -13.77
N THR A 229 -4.06 -7.23 -13.74
CA THR A 229 -4.65 -8.02 -14.84
C THR A 229 -5.74 -8.96 -14.33
N MET A 230 -6.58 -9.50 -15.22
CA MET A 230 -7.62 -10.49 -14.87
C MET A 230 -7.03 -11.71 -14.16
N ASN A 231 -5.91 -12.22 -14.68
CA ASN A 231 -5.24 -13.39 -14.11
C ASN A 231 -4.66 -13.08 -12.72
N SER A 232 -3.97 -11.93 -12.54
CA SER A 232 -3.40 -11.58 -11.25
C SER A 232 -4.48 -11.24 -10.20
N LEU A 233 -5.62 -10.68 -10.62
CA LEU A 233 -6.77 -10.45 -9.75
C LEU A 233 -7.35 -11.78 -9.22
N LEU A 234 -7.53 -12.76 -10.11
CA LEU A 234 -7.99 -14.10 -9.72
C LEU A 234 -6.98 -14.82 -8.83
N GLN A 235 -5.69 -14.76 -9.19
CA GLN A 235 -4.61 -15.34 -8.39
C GLN A 235 -4.55 -14.74 -6.99
N ALA A 236 -4.72 -13.43 -6.85
CA ALA A 236 -4.76 -12.77 -5.55
C ALA A 236 -5.94 -13.26 -4.70
N SER A 237 -7.14 -13.39 -5.29
CA SER A 237 -8.30 -13.92 -4.59
C SER A 237 -8.09 -15.37 -4.12
N ASN A 238 -7.56 -16.23 -4.99
CA ASN A 238 -7.26 -17.63 -4.67
C ASN A 238 -6.17 -17.74 -3.58
N PHE A 239 -5.14 -16.89 -3.65
CA PHE A 239 -4.08 -16.85 -2.63
C PHE A 239 -4.66 -16.47 -1.27
N VAL A 240 -5.44 -15.40 -1.20
CA VAL A 240 -6.05 -14.94 0.06
C VAL A 240 -6.95 -16.01 0.62
N GLN A 241 -7.83 -16.62 -0.19
CA GLN A 241 -8.69 -17.71 0.22
C GLN A 241 -7.87 -18.86 0.82
N MET A 242 -6.89 -19.36 0.08
CA MET A 242 -6.09 -20.51 0.51
C MET A 242 -5.38 -20.25 1.86
N ILE A 243 -4.80 -19.08 2.03
CA ILE A 243 -4.10 -18.74 3.27
C ILE A 243 -5.08 -18.60 4.43
N GLN A 244 -6.20 -17.89 4.24
CA GLN A 244 -7.21 -17.73 5.30
C GLN A 244 -7.82 -19.06 5.74
N GLU A 245 -8.17 -19.93 4.79
CA GLU A 245 -8.71 -21.27 5.09
C GLU A 245 -7.68 -22.18 5.77
N THR A 246 -6.41 -22.12 5.34
CA THR A 246 -5.36 -23.00 5.88
C THR A 246 -4.92 -22.57 7.27
N GLN A 247 -4.84 -21.27 7.53
CA GLN A 247 -4.32 -20.71 8.79
C GLN A 247 -5.42 -20.34 9.79
N GLY A 248 -6.69 -20.28 9.35
CA GLY A 248 -7.82 -19.90 10.20
C GLY A 248 -7.78 -18.43 10.65
N ILE A 249 -7.15 -17.56 9.88
CA ILE A 249 -7.01 -16.13 10.16
C ILE A 249 -7.54 -15.29 8.98
N SER A 250 -7.85 -14.02 9.21
CA SER A 250 -8.14 -13.08 8.13
C SER A 250 -6.88 -12.31 7.73
N ILE A 251 -6.66 -12.12 6.42
CA ILE A 251 -5.59 -11.26 5.92
C ILE A 251 -6.14 -9.85 5.78
N SER A 252 -5.42 -8.86 6.33
CA SER A 252 -5.72 -7.44 6.11
C SER A 252 -7.16 -7.06 6.48
N ALA A 253 -7.60 -7.43 7.70
CA ALA A 253 -8.83 -6.94 8.30
C ALA A 253 -8.55 -5.64 9.06
N PRO A 254 -8.98 -4.45 8.56
CA PRO A 254 -8.63 -3.17 9.16
C PRO A 254 -9.05 -3.06 10.63
N GLU A 255 -10.22 -3.58 11.00
CA GLU A 255 -10.75 -3.54 12.37
C GLU A 255 -9.90 -4.38 13.34
N GLU A 256 -9.48 -5.56 12.90
CA GLU A 256 -8.56 -6.41 13.67
C GLU A 256 -7.22 -5.72 13.89
N ILE A 257 -6.65 -5.13 12.82
CA ILE A 257 -5.38 -4.41 12.88
C ILE A 257 -5.51 -3.18 13.78
N ALA A 258 -6.63 -2.46 13.69
CA ALA A 258 -6.93 -1.34 14.58
C ALA A 258 -6.94 -1.76 16.04
N TYR A 259 -7.58 -2.89 16.35
CA TYR A 259 -7.63 -3.43 17.71
C TYR A 259 -6.24 -3.87 18.22
N ILE A 260 -5.47 -4.60 17.40
CA ILE A 260 -4.10 -5.05 17.75
C ILE A 260 -3.16 -3.86 17.98
N ASN A 261 -3.33 -2.79 17.21
CA ASN A 261 -2.55 -1.57 17.37
C ASN A 261 -3.03 -0.67 18.49
N GLY A 262 -4.15 -0.99 19.17
CA GLY A 262 -4.76 -0.16 20.19
C GLY A 262 -5.36 1.14 19.64
N PHE A 263 -5.74 1.17 18.36
CA PHE A 263 -6.45 2.29 17.74
C PHE A 263 -7.91 2.32 18.16
N ILE A 264 -8.50 1.12 18.32
CA ILE A 264 -9.85 0.91 18.86
C ILE A 264 -9.79 -0.06 20.05
N ASP A 265 -10.78 -0.01 20.91
CA ASP A 265 -10.97 -0.95 22.00
C ASP A 265 -11.82 -2.17 21.58
N LYS A 266 -11.98 -3.11 22.53
CA LYS A 266 -12.79 -4.32 22.32
C LYS A 266 -14.25 -4.01 22.00
N ASN A 267 -14.84 -2.98 22.62
CA ASN A 267 -16.24 -2.65 22.42
C ASN A 267 -16.46 -2.15 21.00
N LYS A 268 -15.55 -1.29 20.50
CA LYS A 268 -15.58 -0.81 19.12
C LYS A 268 -15.39 -1.92 18.09
N LEU A 269 -14.51 -2.89 18.38
CA LEU A 269 -14.35 -4.07 17.54
C LEU A 269 -15.64 -4.92 17.48
N LEU A 270 -16.36 -5.09 18.62
CA LEU A 270 -17.62 -5.80 18.67
C LEU A 270 -18.75 -5.05 17.92
N GLU A 271 -18.81 -3.73 18.03
CA GLU A 271 -19.73 -2.90 17.22
C GLU A 271 -19.51 -3.12 15.72
N SER A 272 -18.25 -3.15 15.27
CA SER A 272 -17.90 -3.45 13.88
C SER A 272 -18.34 -4.86 13.48
N ALA A 273 -18.13 -5.87 14.36
CA ALA A 273 -18.58 -7.22 14.12
C ALA A 273 -20.11 -7.34 14.00
N GLU A 274 -20.86 -6.56 14.77
CA GLU A 274 -22.32 -6.50 14.67
C GLU A 274 -22.79 -5.91 13.35
N THR A 275 -22.10 -4.86 12.84
CA THR A 275 -22.38 -4.24 11.54
C THR A 275 -22.27 -5.26 10.40
N TYR A 276 -21.28 -6.16 10.46
CA TYR A 276 -21.10 -7.22 9.47
C TYR A 276 -22.01 -8.44 9.69
N GLY A 277 -22.76 -8.49 10.78
CA GLY A 277 -23.78 -9.49 11.08
C GLY A 277 -23.21 -10.91 11.15
N LYS A 278 -23.87 -11.85 10.44
CA LYS A 278 -23.48 -13.28 10.39
C LYS A 278 -22.51 -13.61 9.25
N SER A 279 -21.87 -12.61 8.65
CA SER A 279 -20.86 -12.88 7.63
C SER A 279 -19.63 -13.57 8.25
N PRO A 280 -18.86 -14.35 7.48
CA PRO A 280 -17.59 -14.93 7.97
C PRO A 280 -16.63 -13.85 8.50
N TYR A 281 -16.64 -12.68 7.89
CA TYR A 281 -15.84 -11.54 8.34
C TYR A 281 -16.26 -11.04 9.74
N GLY A 282 -17.58 -10.86 9.97
CA GLY A 282 -18.09 -10.49 11.29
C GLY A 282 -17.82 -11.55 12.38
N GLU A 283 -17.94 -12.83 12.04
CA GLU A 283 -17.59 -13.93 12.95
C GLU A 283 -16.10 -13.94 13.30
N HIS A 284 -15.22 -13.66 12.33
CA HIS A 284 -13.79 -13.50 12.58
C HIS A 284 -13.51 -12.38 13.59
N LEU A 285 -14.11 -11.20 13.42
CA LEU A 285 -13.92 -10.09 14.37
C LEU A 285 -14.40 -10.42 15.80
N ARG A 286 -15.50 -11.19 15.95
CA ARG A 286 -15.94 -11.70 17.26
C ARG A 286 -14.90 -12.63 17.88
N THR A 287 -14.35 -13.54 17.07
CA THR A 287 -13.30 -14.48 17.49
C THR A 287 -12.04 -13.75 17.97
N VAL A 288 -11.66 -12.67 17.28
CA VAL A 288 -10.56 -11.77 17.69
C VAL A 288 -10.88 -11.09 19.02
N ALA A 289 -12.08 -10.50 19.15
CA ALA A 289 -12.50 -9.81 20.37
C ALA A 289 -12.56 -10.73 21.60
N GLU A 290 -12.82 -12.03 21.40
CA GLU A 290 -12.80 -13.06 22.43
C GLU A 290 -11.39 -13.53 22.81
N GLY A 291 -10.34 -13.04 22.12
CA GLY A 291 -8.94 -13.43 22.37
C GLY A 291 -8.59 -14.83 21.92
N LYS A 292 -9.34 -15.41 20.99
CA LYS A 292 -9.11 -16.76 20.47
C LYS A 292 -8.06 -16.79 19.33
N VAL A 293 -7.81 -15.66 18.70
CA VAL A 293 -6.73 -15.50 17.72
C VAL A 293 -5.46 -15.07 18.44
N ARG A 294 -4.33 -15.73 18.18
CA ARG A 294 -3.00 -15.39 18.74
C ARG A 294 -2.10 -14.94 17.62
N TYR A 295 -1.32 -13.87 17.85
CA TYR A 295 -0.40 -13.23 16.89
C TYR A 295 1.06 -13.46 17.24
#